data_f439409f0f16b96e0cd40ab315fd10b1
#
_entry.id   f439409f0f16b96e0cd40ab315fd10b1
#
_cell.length_a   1.000
_cell.length_b   1.000
_cell.length_c   1.000
_cell.angle_alpha   90.00
_cell.angle_beta   90.00
_cell.angle_gamma   90.00
#
_symmetry.space_group_name_H-M   'P 1'
#
loop_
_entity.id
_entity.type
_entity.pdbx_description
1 polymer ?
#
loop_
_entity_poly.entity_id
_entity_poly.type
_entity_poly.pdbx_seq_one_letter_code
_entity_poly.pdbx_strand_id
1 'polypeptide(L)'
;MSYLTILLGIILVNNYVLAQFLGICPFLGVSKKLDSAVGMGIAVIFVMVLATAATWPIMKVLDIFGIGYLQTIVFILIIAALVQFVEMALKKFIPSLHKALGVFLPLITTNCAVLGVCITNIDEKYTYLESLVNSFGAGVGFLLAMVIFSGMRAKIDDNPAVPKAFQGSPIVLVTAALLSLAFMGFGGLV
;
A
#
# COMPACT_ATOMS: atom_id res chain seq x y z
N MET A 1 17.33 12.54 10.18
CA MET A 1 16.35 11.95 11.10
C MET A 1 16.79 10.51 11.43
N SER A 2 16.45 10.00 12.63
CA SER A 2 16.75 8.59 12.92
C SER A 2 15.86 7.71 12.04
N TYR A 3 16.40 6.66 11.41
CA TYR A 3 15.62 5.71 10.60
C TYR A 3 14.46 5.09 11.39
N LEU A 4 14.64 4.93 12.71
CA LEU A 4 13.60 4.43 13.60
C LEU A 4 12.41 5.38 13.71
N THR A 5 12.65 6.69 13.75
CA THR A 5 11.60 7.71 13.79
C THR A 5 10.79 7.72 12.50
N ILE A 6 11.46 7.63 11.34
CA ILE A 6 10.79 7.53 10.03
C ILE A 6 9.92 6.28 10.02
N LEU A 7 10.44 5.14 10.45
CA LEU A 7 9.77 3.85 10.40
C LEU A 7 8.54 3.80 11.32
N LEU A 8 8.66 4.26 12.56
CA LEU A 8 7.54 4.34 13.51
C LEU A 8 6.49 5.36 13.06
N GLY A 9 6.94 6.52 12.57
CA GLY A 9 6.04 7.56 12.08
C GLY A 9 5.17 7.08 10.92
N ILE A 10 5.75 6.36 9.95
CA ILE A 10 5.02 5.90 8.76
C ILE A 10 4.12 4.68 9.03
N ILE A 11 4.49 3.81 9.98
CA ILE A 11 3.68 2.64 10.33
C ILE A 11 2.44 3.03 11.13
N LEU A 12 2.59 3.92 12.13
CA LEU A 12 1.53 4.22 13.09
C LEU A 12 0.83 5.55 12.83
N VAL A 13 1.58 6.64 12.62
CA VAL A 13 1.03 8.00 12.54
C VAL A 13 0.58 8.34 11.12
N ASN A 14 1.47 8.22 10.15
CA ASN A 14 1.24 8.55 8.76
C ASN A 14 0.97 7.31 7.89
N ASN A 15 0.17 6.38 8.42
CA ASN A 15 -0.19 5.19 7.67
C ASN A 15 -0.93 5.56 6.38
N TYR A 16 -0.37 5.17 5.22
CA TYR A 16 -0.93 5.54 3.91
C TYR A 16 -2.38 5.08 3.71
N VAL A 17 -2.77 3.93 4.28
CA VAL A 17 -4.14 3.42 4.15
C VAL A 17 -5.09 4.19 5.04
N LEU A 18 -4.74 4.38 6.31
CA LEU A 18 -5.65 4.88 7.33
C LEU A 18 -5.66 6.40 7.45
N ALA A 19 -4.49 7.06 7.25
CA ALA A 19 -4.40 8.51 7.33
C ALA A 19 -4.61 9.21 5.99
N GLN A 20 -4.10 8.63 4.90
CA GLN A 20 -4.16 9.25 3.56
C GLN A 20 -5.18 8.59 2.62
N PHE A 21 -5.85 7.51 3.04
CA PHE A 21 -6.82 6.73 2.25
C PHE A 21 -6.26 6.19 0.93
N LEU A 22 -4.95 5.96 0.86
CA LEU A 22 -4.29 5.39 -0.31
C LEU A 22 -4.26 3.86 -0.23
N GLY A 23 -4.52 3.18 -1.35
CA GLY A 23 -4.54 1.71 -1.39
C GLY A 23 -5.83 1.08 -0.88
N ILE A 24 -6.96 1.79 -0.94
CA ILE A 24 -8.27 1.28 -0.50
C ILE A 24 -8.77 0.15 -1.41
N CYS A 25 -8.43 0.16 -2.70
CA CYS A 25 -8.91 -0.87 -3.65
C CYS A 25 -8.53 -2.29 -3.22
N PRO A 26 -7.24 -2.63 -2.95
CA PRO A 26 -6.90 -3.94 -2.41
C PRO A 26 -7.40 -4.13 -0.98
N PHE A 27 -7.46 -3.08 -0.19
CA PHE A 27 -7.97 -3.10 1.18
C PHE A 27 -9.43 -3.58 1.25
N LEU A 28 -10.31 -3.09 0.40
CA LEU A 28 -11.71 -3.54 0.32
C LEU A 28 -11.86 -4.91 -0.38
N GLY A 29 -11.07 -5.15 -1.42
CA GLY A 29 -11.19 -6.33 -2.28
C GLY A 29 -10.70 -7.63 -1.63
N VAL A 30 -9.59 -7.58 -0.92
CA VAL A 30 -8.85 -8.77 -0.45
C VAL A 30 -9.05 -9.07 1.03
N SER A 31 -9.65 -8.17 1.81
CA SER A 31 -9.78 -8.28 3.27
C SER A 31 -10.76 -9.33 3.77
N LYS A 32 -11.44 -10.09 2.89
CA LYS A 32 -12.40 -11.15 3.29
C LYS A 32 -11.74 -12.35 3.98
N LYS A 33 -10.50 -12.69 3.59
CA LYS A 33 -9.76 -13.84 4.13
C LYS A 33 -8.41 -13.37 4.62
N LEU A 34 -8.06 -13.75 5.85
CA LEU A 34 -6.80 -13.34 6.48
C LEU A 34 -5.56 -13.80 5.67
N ASP A 35 -5.57 -15.04 5.17
CA ASP A 35 -4.46 -15.58 4.38
C ASP A 35 -4.22 -14.78 3.10
N SER A 36 -5.31 -14.38 2.44
CA SER A 36 -5.24 -13.53 1.24
C SER A 36 -4.76 -12.11 1.58
N ALA A 37 -5.19 -11.55 2.71
CA ALA A 37 -4.78 -10.24 3.19
C ALA A 37 -3.27 -10.19 3.51
N VAL A 38 -2.76 -11.23 4.19
CA VAL A 38 -1.32 -11.35 4.51
C VAL A 38 -0.50 -11.52 3.23
N GLY A 39 -0.92 -12.43 2.34
CA GLY A 39 -0.22 -12.63 1.05
C GLY A 39 -0.17 -11.37 0.21
N MET A 40 -1.27 -10.63 0.14
CA MET A 40 -1.35 -9.33 -0.54
C MET A 40 -0.44 -8.29 0.10
N GLY A 41 -0.43 -8.20 1.43
CA GLY A 41 0.42 -7.26 2.16
C GLY A 41 1.91 -7.50 1.91
N ILE A 42 2.36 -8.75 1.91
CA ILE A 42 3.75 -9.10 1.59
C ILE A 42 4.10 -8.74 0.15
N ALA A 43 3.20 -9.02 -0.80
CA ALA A 43 3.41 -8.65 -2.20
C ALA A 43 3.50 -7.12 -2.37
N VAL A 44 2.68 -6.35 -1.67
CA VAL A 44 2.71 -4.88 -1.69
C VAL A 44 4.01 -4.34 -1.10
N ILE A 45 4.52 -4.89 0.02
CA ILE A 45 5.83 -4.53 0.58
C ILE A 45 6.92 -4.68 -0.47
N PHE A 46 6.97 -5.85 -1.13
CA PHE A 46 7.97 -6.13 -2.15
C PHE A 46 7.90 -5.14 -3.32
N VAL A 47 6.68 -4.89 -3.83
CA VAL A 47 6.47 -3.97 -4.95
C VAL A 47 6.79 -2.52 -4.56
N MET A 48 6.44 -2.06 -3.34
CA MET A 48 6.76 -0.71 -2.87
C MET A 48 8.27 -0.46 -2.83
N VAL A 49 9.03 -1.40 -2.27
CA VAL A 49 10.49 -1.29 -2.22
C VAL A 49 11.09 -1.30 -3.62
N LEU A 50 10.64 -2.19 -4.50
CA LEU A 50 11.11 -2.29 -5.88
C LEU A 50 10.78 -1.02 -6.69
N ALA A 51 9.56 -0.52 -6.55
CA ALA A 51 9.11 0.71 -7.22
C ALA A 51 9.95 1.92 -6.79
N THR A 52 10.19 2.09 -5.49
CA THR A 52 11.05 3.16 -4.97
C THR A 52 12.49 3.04 -5.44
N ALA A 53 13.04 1.82 -5.46
CA ALA A 53 14.40 1.57 -5.94
C ALA A 53 14.58 2.00 -7.41
N ALA A 54 13.54 1.88 -8.23
CA ALA A 54 13.57 2.28 -9.64
C ALA A 54 13.20 3.76 -9.84
N THR A 55 12.20 4.27 -9.16
CA THR A 55 11.68 5.64 -9.37
C THR A 55 12.64 6.72 -8.84
N TRP A 56 13.33 6.46 -7.75
CA TRP A 56 14.25 7.44 -7.17
C TRP A 56 15.40 7.85 -8.12
N PRO A 57 16.18 6.92 -8.73
CA PRO A 57 17.22 7.31 -9.67
C PRO A 57 16.66 7.97 -10.94
N ILE A 58 15.48 7.53 -11.39
CA ILE A 58 14.83 8.11 -12.57
C ILE A 58 14.40 9.55 -12.31
N MET A 59 13.94 9.87 -11.10
CA MET A 59 13.64 11.26 -10.75
C MET A 59 14.86 12.16 -10.84
N LYS A 60 16.03 11.68 -10.40
CA LYS A 60 17.29 12.44 -10.55
C LYS A 60 17.63 12.75 -12.01
N VAL A 61 17.34 11.82 -12.90
CA VAL A 61 17.51 12.03 -14.35
C VAL A 61 16.48 13.05 -14.88
N LEU A 62 15.22 12.97 -14.45
CA LEU A 62 14.19 13.94 -14.83
C LEU A 62 14.53 15.36 -14.39
N ASP A 63 15.08 15.52 -13.19
CA ASP A 63 15.50 16.81 -12.66
C ASP A 63 16.62 17.44 -13.51
N ILE A 64 17.57 16.64 -14.00
CA ILE A 64 18.65 17.09 -14.88
C ILE A 64 18.09 17.60 -16.22
N PHE A 65 17.04 16.99 -16.74
CA PHE A 65 16.37 17.40 -17.98
C PHE A 65 15.36 18.54 -17.78
N GLY A 66 15.07 18.94 -16.54
CA GLY A 66 14.11 20.00 -16.23
C GLY A 66 12.65 19.65 -16.51
N ILE A 67 12.32 18.34 -16.56
CA ILE A 67 10.98 17.82 -16.91
C ILE A 67 10.25 17.28 -15.65
N GLY A 68 10.49 17.87 -14.49
CA GLY A 68 9.91 17.45 -13.20
C GLY A 68 8.37 17.46 -13.17
N TYR A 69 7.71 18.28 -13.99
CA TYR A 69 6.25 18.32 -14.08
C TYR A 69 5.62 17.02 -14.64
N LEU A 70 6.39 16.17 -15.32
CA LEU A 70 5.94 14.86 -15.82
C LEU A 70 6.17 13.72 -14.81
N GLN A 71 6.63 14.02 -13.59
CA GLN A 71 6.97 13.05 -12.54
C GLN A 71 5.89 11.96 -12.36
N THR A 72 4.64 12.35 -12.17
CA THR A 72 3.54 11.41 -11.91
C THR A 72 3.31 10.45 -13.07
N ILE A 73 3.34 10.95 -14.32
CA ILE A 73 3.11 10.13 -15.51
C ILE A 73 4.23 9.11 -15.68
N VAL A 74 5.48 9.55 -15.50
CA VAL A 74 6.66 8.69 -15.61
C VAL A 74 6.65 7.63 -14.51
N PHE A 75 6.29 7.99 -13.28
CA PHE A 75 6.20 7.03 -12.17
C PHE A 75 5.13 5.97 -12.41
N ILE A 76 3.93 6.35 -12.85
CA ILE A 76 2.87 5.40 -13.19
C ILE A 76 3.35 4.41 -14.26
N LEU A 77 4.01 4.89 -15.31
CA LEU A 77 4.51 4.06 -16.40
C LEU A 77 5.58 3.08 -15.92
N ILE A 78 6.52 3.54 -15.10
CA ILE A 78 7.59 2.70 -14.55
C ILE A 78 7.03 1.64 -13.61
N ILE A 79 6.15 2.04 -12.68
CA ILE A 79 5.52 1.12 -11.73
C ILE A 79 4.72 0.06 -12.49
N ALA A 80 3.94 0.46 -13.49
CA ALA A 80 3.18 -0.47 -14.31
C ALA A 80 4.08 -1.47 -15.04
N ALA A 81 5.17 -1.00 -15.66
CA ALA A 81 6.13 -1.87 -16.36
C ALA A 81 6.82 -2.84 -15.40
N LEU A 82 7.25 -2.37 -14.22
CA LEU A 82 7.89 -3.21 -13.20
C LEU A 82 6.95 -4.28 -12.67
N VAL A 83 5.72 -3.91 -12.32
CA VAL A 83 4.74 -4.87 -11.80
C VAL A 83 4.37 -5.90 -12.85
N GLN A 84 4.23 -5.49 -14.12
CA GLN A 84 3.99 -6.41 -15.24
C GLN A 84 5.16 -7.40 -15.40
N PHE A 85 6.39 -6.92 -15.26
CA PHE A 85 7.57 -7.78 -15.28
C PHE A 85 7.58 -8.79 -14.12
N VAL A 86 7.27 -8.32 -12.91
CA VAL A 86 7.15 -9.19 -11.71
C VAL A 86 6.04 -10.22 -11.88
N GLU A 87 4.91 -9.84 -12.48
CA GLU A 87 3.81 -10.76 -12.79
C GLU A 87 4.26 -11.89 -13.73
N MET A 88 4.95 -11.54 -14.81
CA MET A 88 5.49 -12.53 -15.76
C MET A 88 6.51 -13.46 -15.07
N ALA A 89 7.36 -12.92 -14.20
CA ALA A 89 8.33 -13.70 -13.44
C ALA A 89 7.63 -14.66 -12.45
N LEU A 90 6.63 -14.19 -11.69
CA LEU A 90 5.85 -15.01 -10.77
C LEU A 90 5.10 -16.14 -11.50
N LYS A 91 4.52 -15.83 -12.65
CA LYS A 91 3.84 -16.84 -13.49
C LYS A 91 4.78 -17.97 -13.93
N LYS A 92 6.04 -17.63 -14.19
CA LYS A 92 7.06 -18.61 -14.66
C LYS A 92 7.67 -19.39 -13.51
N PHE A 93 8.01 -18.74 -12.38
CA PHE A 93 8.79 -19.33 -11.30
C PHE A 93 7.94 -19.92 -10.18
N ILE A 94 6.80 -19.32 -9.86
CA ILE A 94 5.94 -19.73 -8.74
C ILE A 94 4.46 -19.73 -9.15
N PRO A 95 4.02 -20.73 -9.97
CA PRO A 95 2.65 -20.76 -10.48
C PRO A 95 1.58 -20.96 -9.38
N SER A 96 1.93 -21.54 -8.25
CA SER A 96 1.00 -21.68 -7.09
C SER A 96 0.66 -20.31 -6.48
N LEU A 97 1.65 -19.45 -6.31
CA LEU A 97 1.47 -18.09 -5.79
C LEU A 97 0.73 -17.21 -6.82
N HIS A 98 1.04 -17.38 -8.10
CA HIS A 98 0.34 -16.70 -9.18
C HIS A 98 -1.16 -17.06 -9.20
N LYS A 99 -1.55 -18.32 -8.99
CA LYS A 99 -2.96 -18.73 -8.90
C LYS A 99 -3.66 -18.15 -7.67
N ALA A 100 -2.96 -18.04 -6.55
CA ALA A 100 -3.50 -17.44 -5.33
C ALA A 100 -3.68 -15.92 -5.44
N LEU A 101 -2.74 -15.24 -6.09
CA LEU A 101 -2.72 -13.78 -6.26
C LEU A 101 -3.26 -13.30 -7.62
N GLY A 102 -3.51 -14.21 -8.58
CA GLY A 102 -3.76 -13.89 -9.98
C GLY A 102 -4.93 -12.94 -10.24
N VAL A 103 -6.00 -13.00 -9.42
CA VAL A 103 -7.14 -12.06 -9.50
C VAL A 103 -6.78 -10.70 -8.88
N PHE A 104 -5.79 -10.63 -7.99
CA PHE A 104 -5.41 -9.44 -7.23
C PHE A 104 -4.19 -8.70 -7.80
N LEU A 105 -3.48 -9.30 -8.75
CA LEU A 105 -2.33 -8.67 -9.41
C LEU A 105 -2.65 -7.32 -10.07
N PRO A 106 -3.77 -7.13 -10.77
CA PRO A 106 -4.15 -5.82 -11.27
C PRO A 106 -4.34 -4.78 -10.15
N LEU A 107 -4.81 -5.19 -8.96
CA LEU A 107 -4.94 -4.31 -7.80
C LEU A 107 -3.60 -3.88 -7.20
N ILE A 108 -2.54 -4.65 -7.42
CA ILE A 108 -1.17 -4.26 -7.02
C ILE A 108 -0.61 -3.25 -8.03
N THR A 109 -0.82 -3.48 -9.33
CA THR A 109 -0.30 -2.64 -10.41
C THR A 109 -0.86 -1.21 -10.33
N THR A 110 -2.16 -1.08 -10.02
CA THR A 110 -2.85 0.21 -9.92
C THR A 110 -2.97 0.71 -8.47
N ASN A 111 -2.13 0.21 -7.56
CA ASN A 111 -2.20 0.56 -6.15
C ASN A 111 -1.73 2.00 -5.90
N CYS A 112 -2.66 2.87 -5.50
CA CYS A 112 -2.39 4.28 -5.21
C CYS A 112 -1.35 4.46 -4.08
N ALA A 113 -1.26 3.51 -3.13
CA ALA A 113 -0.28 3.60 -2.04
C ALA A 113 1.16 3.46 -2.56
N VAL A 114 1.40 2.60 -3.55
CA VAL A 114 2.74 2.45 -4.19
C VAL A 114 3.16 3.76 -4.84
N LEU A 115 2.27 4.37 -5.61
CA LEU A 115 2.53 5.66 -6.25
C LEU A 115 2.72 6.77 -5.21
N GLY A 116 1.85 6.81 -4.18
CA GLY A 116 1.91 7.80 -3.11
C GLY A 116 3.25 7.78 -2.37
N VAL A 117 3.74 6.60 -2.00
CA VAL A 117 5.06 6.45 -1.35
C VAL A 117 6.19 6.97 -2.24
N CYS A 118 6.17 6.65 -3.54
CA CYS A 118 7.20 7.12 -4.47
C CYS A 118 7.21 8.65 -4.60
N ILE A 119 6.02 9.29 -4.65
CA ILE A 119 5.89 10.75 -4.72
C ILE A 119 6.36 11.38 -3.40
N THR A 120 5.88 10.90 -2.26
CA THR A 120 6.25 11.45 -0.94
C THR A 120 7.76 11.36 -0.70
N ASN A 121 8.42 10.28 -1.11
CA ASN A 121 9.88 10.14 -0.97
C ASN A 121 10.64 11.25 -1.70
N ILE A 122 10.13 11.74 -2.82
CA ILE A 122 10.74 12.83 -3.59
C ILE A 122 10.40 14.20 -2.97
N ASP A 123 9.14 14.40 -2.58
CA ASP A 123 8.66 15.66 -2.00
C ASP A 123 9.37 15.97 -0.67
N GLU A 124 9.58 14.95 0.17
CA GLU A 124 10.33 15.04 1.43
C GLU A 124 11.85 15.05 1.23
N LYS A 125 12.33 14.95 -0.02
CA LYS A 125 13.74 14.98 -0.39
C LYS A 125 14.59 13.93 0.34
N TYR A 126 14.02 12.75 0.58
CA TYR A 126 14.72 11.65 1.22
C TYR A 126 15.91 11.18 0.37
N THR A 127 16.99 10.80 1.07
CA THR A 127 18.11 10.10 0.42
C THR A 127 17.65 8.71 -0.05
N TYR A 128 18.41 8.08 -0.92
CA TYR A 128 18.07 6.77 -1.47
C TYR A 128 17.78 5.72 -0.39
N LEU A 129 18.61 5.65 0.65
CA LEU A 129 18.43 4.72 1.75
C LEU A 129 17.20 5.06 2.62
N GLU A 130 16.97 6.34 2.91
CA GLU A 130 15.79 6.79 3.64
C GLU A 130 14.51 6.48 2.87
N SER A 131 14.52 6.66 1.55
CA SER A 131 13.38 6.31 0.68
C SER A 131 13.07 4.82 0.71
N LEU A 132 14.07 3.94 0.72
CA LEU A 132 13.89 2.50 0.83
C LEU A 132 13.32 2.10 2.19
N VAL A 133 13.85 2.67 3.28
CA VAL A 133 13.36 2.43 4.64
C VAL A 133 11.92 2.93 4.79
N ASN A 134 11.61 4.12 4.26
CA ASN A 134 10.26 4.68 4.26
C ASN A 134 9.27 3.78 3.50
N SER A 135 9.66 3.28 2.33
CA SER A 135 8.82 2.40 1.51
C SER A 135 8.61 1.03 2.15
N PHE A 136 9.62 0.49 2.81
CA PHE A 136 9.48 -0.73 3.60
C PHE A 136 8.53 -0.51 4.78
N GLY A 137 8.70 0.58 5.54
CA GLY A 137 7.81 0.96 6.64
C GLY A 137 6.37 1.18 6.20
N ALA A 138 6.15 1.85 5.08
CA ALA A 138 4.83 2.06 4.48
C ALA A 138 4.16 0.73 4.11
N GLY A 139 4.91 -0.21 3.54
CA GLY A 139 4.43 -1.55 3.23
C GLY A 139 4.06 -2.36 4.47
N VAL A 140 4.86 -2.28 5.54
CA VAL A 140 4.54 -2.91 6.84
C VAL A 140 3.30 -2.26 7.46
N GLY A 141 3.15 -0.94 7.39
CA GLY A 141 1.95 -0.23 7.82
C GLY A 141 0.70 -0.65 7.04
N PHE A 142 0.85 -0.86 5.72
CA PHE A 142 -0.21 -1.41 4.87
C PHE A 142 -0.62 -2.81 5.31
N LEU A 143 0.34 -3.71 5.54
CA LEU A 143 0.08 -5.07 6.01
C LEU A 143 -0.62 -5.07 7.36
N LEU A 144 -0.16 -4.25 8.31
CA LEU A 144 -0.77 -4.11 9.64
C LEU A 144 -2.23 -3.67 9.53
N ALA A 145 -2.52 -2.63 8.75
CA ALA A 145 -3.88 -2.15 8.51
C ALA A 145 -4.77 -3.24 7.89
N MET A 146 -4.24 -3.99 6.91
CA MET A 146 -4.95 -5.10 6.25
C MET A 146 -5.30 -6.23 7.22
N VAL A 147 -4.37 -6.63 8.08
CA VAL A 147 -4.57 -7.71 9.06
C VAL A 147 -5.63 -7.32 10.08
N ILE A 148 -5.52 -6.11 10.67
CA ILE A 148 -6.50 -5.60 11.64
C ILE A 148 -7.90 -5.54 11.01
N PHE A 149 -7.98 -4.99 9.80
CA PHE A 149 -9.25 -4.83 9.11
C PHE A 149 -9.88 -6.17 8.70
N SER A 150 -9.08 -7.13 8.25
CA SER A 150 -9.55 -8.49 7.93
C SER A 150 -10.13 -9.18 9.17
N GLY A 151 -9.49 -9.03 10.34
CA GLY A 151 -10.00 -9.56 11.60
C GLY A 151 -11.34 -8.93 12.03
N MET A 152 -11.49 -7.61 11.85
CA MET A 152 -12.76 -6.93 12.13
C MET A 152 -13.86 -7.36 11.17
N ARG A 153 -13.55 -7.44 9.87
CA ARG A 153 -14.49 -7.83 8.83
C ARG A 153 -15.04 -9.23 9.04
N ALA A 154 -14.20 -10.19 9.41
CA ALA A 154 -14.66 -11.56 9.70
C ALA A 154 -15.74 -11.59 10.79
N LYS A 155 -15.62 -10.75 11.83
CA LYS A 155 -16.63 -10.63 12.89
C LYS A 155 -17.91 -9.90 12.47
N ILE A 156 -17.78 -8.93 11.57
CA ILE A 156 -18.91 -8.12 11.10
C ILE A 156 -19.76 -8.89 10.10
N ASP A 157 -19.13 -9.61 9.18
CA ASP A 157 -19.81 -10.39 8.15
C ASP A 157 -20.64 -11.54 8.76
N ASP A 158 -20.24 -12.07 9.93
CA ASP A 158 -20.94 -13.12 10.67
C ASP A 158 -22.05 -12.59 11.60
N ASN A 159 -22.20 -11.26 11.74
CA ASN A 159 -23.15 -10.69 12.70
C ASN A 159 -24.55 -10.52 12.10
N PRO A 160 -25.57 -11.25 12.61
CA PRO A 160 -26.96 -11.19 12.12
C PRO A 160 -27.66 -9.87 12.46
N ALA A 161 -27.10 -9.04 13.37
CA ALA A 161 -27.69 -7.77 13.79
C ALA A 161 -27.51 -6.65 12.76
N VAL A 162 -26.69 -6.84 11.73
CA VAL A 162 -26.45 -5.84 10.69
C VAL A 162 -27.68 -5.70 9.79
N PRO A 163 -28.31 -4.51 9.68
CA PRO A 163 -29.44 -4.28 8.81
C PRO A 163 -29.13 -4.64 7.35
N LYS A 164 -30.07 -5.20 6.61
CA LYS A 164 -29.88 -5.61 5.21
C LYS A 164 -29.37 -4.49 4.30
N ALA A 165 -29.73 -3.23 4.59
CA ALA A 165 -29.28 -2.06 3.83
C ALA A 165 -27.78 -1.75 4.01
N PHE A 166 -27.19 -2.18 5.13
CA PHE A 166 -25.78 -1.96 5.43
C PHE A 166 -24.89 -3.17 5.12
N GLN A 167 -25.47 -4.31 4.78
CA GLN A 167 -24.69 -5.51 4.46
C GLN A 167 -23.84 -5.32 3.19
N GLY A 168 -22.63 -5.86 3.18
CA GLY A 168 -21.69 -5.77 2.06
C GLY A 168 -20.76 -4.56 2.11
N SER A 169 -20.64 -3.80 1.00
CA SER A 169 -19.71 -2.68 0.89
C SER A 169 -19.95 -1.53 1.87
N PRO A 170 -21.20 -1.12 2.22
CA PRO A 170 -21.40 0.02 3.10
C PRO A 170 -20.84 -0.18 4.51
N ILE A 171 -21.05 -1.34 5.13
CA ILE A 171 -20.55 -1.62 6.49
C ILE A 171 -19.02 -1.68 6.50
N VAL A 172 -18.40 -2.15 5.42
CA VAL A 172 -16.96 -2.23 5.26
C VAL A 172 -16.36 -0.83 5.22
N LEU A 173 -16.98 0.11 4.51
CA LEU A 173 -16.55 1.51 4.46
C LEU A 173 -16.70 2.22 5.82
N VAL A 174 -17.83 2.00 6.51
CA VAL A 174 -18.04 2.54 7.86
C VAL A 174 -16.98 2.03 8.83
N THR A 175 -16.68 0.72 8.78
CA THR A 175 -15.62 0.11 9.62
C THR A 175 -14.26 0.68 9.30
N ALA A 176 -13.93 0.89 8.03
CA ALA A 176 -12.68 1.53 7.61
C ALA A 176 -12.57 2.97 8.13
N ALA A 177 -13.66 3.75 8.07
CA ALA A 177 -13.71 5.10 8.61
C ALA A 177 -13.50 5.14 10.12
N LEU A 178 -14.15 4.25 10.87
CA LEU A 178 -13.97 4.15 12.33
C LEU A 178 -12.54 3.73 12.70
N LEU A 179 -11.95 2.80 11.96
CA LEU A 179 -10.56 2.40 12.15
C LEU A 179 -9.61 3.58 11.89
N SER A 180 -9.84 4.34 10.83
CA SER A 180 -9.06 5.54 10.51
C SER A 180 -9.14 6.59 11.63
N LEU A 181 -10.34 6.85 12.17
CA LEU A 181 -10.52 7.75 13.32
C LEU A 181 -9.75 7.26 14.56
N ALA A 182 -9.76 5.95 14.83
CA ALA A 182 -9.00 5.38 15.94
C ALA A 182 -7.49 5.57 15.77
N PHE A 183 -6.98 5.44 14.53
CA PHE A 183 -5.55 5.66 14.23
C PHE A 183 -5.15 7.14 14.26
N MET A 184 -6.07 8.07 14.04
CA MET A 184 -5.79 9.51 14.26
C MET A 184 -5.42 9.84 15.71
N GLY A 185 -5.82 8.99 16.66
CA GLY A 185 -5.42 9.13 18.09
C GLY A 185 -3.91 8.96 18.32
N PHE A 186 -3.18 8.35 17.38
CA PHE A 186 -1.71 8.27 17.42
C PHE A 186 -1.03 9.54 16.88
N GLY A 187 -1.78 10.48 16.33
CA GLY A 187 -1.28 11.77 15.88
C GLY A 187 -0.68 12.55 17.05
N GLY A 188 0.62 12.89 16.96
CA GLY A 188 1.34 13.60 18.02
C GLY A 188 2.30 12.74 18.85
N LEU A 189 2.44 11.45 18.52
CA LEU A 189 3.40 10.54 19.17
C LEU A 189 4.83 10.66 18.61
N VAL A 190 4.99 11.25 17.43
CA VAL A 190 6.28 11.40 16.72
C VAL A 190 6.43 12.83 16.22
#